data_556c60e81bd9fabc844afc0b4e20bb61
#
_entry.id   556c60e81bd9fabc844afc0b4e20bb61
#
_cell.length_a   1.000
_cell.length_b   1.000
_cell.length_c   1.000
_cell.angle_alpha   90.00
_cell.angle_beta   90.00
_cell.angle_gamma   90.00
#
_symmetry.space_group_name_H-M   'P 1'
#
loop_
_entity.id
_entity.type
_entity.pdbx_description
1 polymer ?
#
loop_
_entity_poly.entity_id
_entity_poly.type
_entity_poly.pdbx_seq_one_letter_code
_entity_poly.pdbx_strand_id
1 'polypeptide(L)'
;MTDIFTRLKQDHDRHRAMLERVGDTSGDTKERRDSFDQLRIDVSAHANAEEQSLYAEMLARPDLQDKGRHSVAEHKEVDDYFEELVEMEFSSTGWLTRFKTLRERLEHHMDEEENEIFAAAKKDLSDERAEELTRIFDERKPVEKQEVA
;
A
#
# COMPACT_ATOMS: atom_id res chain seq x y z
N MET A 1 1.36 -8.47 21.51
CA MET A 1 0.50 -7.92 20.46
C MET A 1 1.33 -7.08 19.50
N THR A 2 1.07 -7.21 18.21
CA THR A 2 1.85 -6.51 17.17
C THR A 2 1.45 -5.03 17.13
N ASP A 3 2.43 -4.13 17.05
CA ASP A 3 2.16 -2.71 16.84
C ASP A 3 1.88 -2.44 15.36
N ILE A 4 1.31 -1.26 15.07
CA ILE A 4 0.90 -0.88 13.72
C ILE A 4 2.08 -0.88 12.73
N PHE A 5 3.26 -0.46 13.16
CA PHE A 5 4.43 -0.36 12.28
C PHE A 5 4.92 -1.73 11.83
N THR A 6 5.00 -2.69 12.75
CA THR A 6 5.35 -4.07 12.43
C THR A 6 4.29 -4.71 11.53
N ARG A 7 3.01 -4.46 11.84
CA ARG A 7 1.89 -4.99 11.05
C ARG A 7 1.92 -4.49 9.61
N LEU A 8 2.13 -3.19 9.42
CA LEU A 8 2.20 -2.61 8.08
C LEU A 8 3.40 -3.13 7.29
N LYS A 9 4.54 -3.29 7.96
CA LYS A 9 5.74 -3.84 7.32
C LYS A 9 5.52 -5.28 6.84
N GLN A 10 4.77 -6.09 7.57
CA GLN A 10 4.42 -7.43 7.11
C GLN A 10 3.69 -7.40 5.76
N ASP A 11 2.76 -6.46 5.59
CA ASP A 11 2.10 -6.25 4.31
C ASP A 11 3.07 -5.78 3.23
N HIS A 12 3.98 -4.86 3.57
CA HIS A 12 4.99 -4.36 2.62
C HIS A 12 5.86 -5.49 2.08
N ASP A 13 6.31 -6.40 2.95
CA ASP A 13 7.14 -7.52 2.53
C ASP A 13 6.39 -8.44 1.58
N ARG A 14 5.10 -8.66 1.83
CA ARG A 14 4.23 -9.42 0.93
C ARG A 14 4.03 -8.68 -0.39
N HIS A 15 3.81 -7.38 -0.35
CA HIS A 15 3.64 -6.57 -1.57
C HIS A 15 4.89 -6.57 -2.44
N ARG A 16 6.08 -6.53 -1.83
CA ARG A 16 7.35 -6.62 -2.57
C ARG A 16 7.45 -7.94 -3.33
N ALA A 17 7.08 -9.06 -2.69
CA ALA A 17 7.07 -10.37 -3.35
C ALA A 17 6.02 -10.44 -4.47
N MET A 18 4.84 -9.85 -4.25
CA MET A 18 3.78 -9.80 -5.26
C MET A 18 4.17 -8.95 -6.47
N LEU A 19 4.86 -7.82 -6.24
CA LEU A 19 5.38 -6.97 -7.32
C LEU A 19 6.38 -7.74 -8.20
N GLU A 20 7.28 -8.48 -7.57
CA GLU A 20 8.25 -9.31 -8.30
C GLU A 20 7.55 -10.36 -9.15
N ARG A 21 6.54 -11.02 -8.59
CA ARG A 21 5.78 -12.04 -9.32
C ARG A 21 5.10 -11.48 -10.56
N VAL A 22 4.43 -10.34 -10.47
CA VAL A 22 3.80 -9.70 -11.62
C VAL A 22 4.85 -9.28 -12.65
N GLY A 23 5.98 -8.75 -12.16
CA GLY A 23 7.09 -8.32 -13.04
C GLY A 23 7.72 -9.43 -13.84
N ASP A 24 7.59 -10.69 -13.39
CA ASP A 24 8.12 -11.87 -14.09
C ASP A 24 7.15 -12.46 -15.10
N THR A 25 5.95 -11.89 -15.24
CA THR A 25 4.95 -12.36 -16.22
C THR A 25 5.20 -11.76 -17.60
N SER A 26 4.68 -12.41 -18.64
CA SER A 26 4.77 -11.91 -20.00
C SER A 26 3.46 -12.15 -20.76
N GLY A 27 3.05 -11.15 -21.55
CA GLY A 27 1.86 -11.23 -22.38
C GLY A 27 0.55 -11.28 -21.59
N ASP A 28 -0.54 -11.50 -22.31
CA ASP A 28 -1.87 -11.62 -21.69
C ASP A 28 -2.11 -13.06 -21.27
N THR A 29 -1.58 -13.40 -20.10
CA THR A 29 -1.72 -14.74 -19.52
C THR A 29 -2.61 -14.70 -18.29
N LYS A 30 -3.18 -15.85 -17.94
CA LYS A 30 -3.95 -15.98 -16.70
C LYS A 30 -3.09 -15.62 -15.49
N GLU A 31 -1.81 -16.03 -15.51
CA GLU A 31 -0.87 -15.71 -14.43
C GLU A 31 -0.72 -14.19 -14.23
N ARG A 32 -0.53 -13.44 -15.32
CA ARG A 32 -0.43 -11.99 -15.24
C ARG A 32 -1.72 -11.37 -14.68
N ARG A 33 -2.87 -11.77 -15.22
CA ARG A 33 -4.17 -11.23 -14.80
C ARG A 33 -4.45 -11.51 -13.33
N ASP A 34 -4.27 -12.76 -12.91
CA ASP A 34 -4.56 -13.16 -11.55
C ASP A 34 -3.59 -12.53 -10.53
N SER A 35 -2.28 -12.56 -10.82
CA SER A 35 -1.29 -11.99 -9.91
C SER A 35 -1.40 -10.48 -9.81
N PHE A 36 -1.68 -9.81 -10.92
CA PHE A 36 -1.91 -8.36 -10.92
C PHE A 36 -3.17 -8.00 -10.14
N ASP A 37 -4.26 -8.73 -10.33
CA ASP A 37 -5.52 -8.47 -9.64
C ASP A 37 -5.37 -8.65 -8.13
N GLN A 38 -4.69 -9.71 -7.70
CA GLN A 38 -4.38 -9.94 -6.29
C GLN A 38 -3.55 -8.81 -5.69
N LEU A 39 -2.54 -8.35 -6.42
CA LEU A 39 -1.70 -7.22 -5.99
C LEU A 39 -2.53 -5.95 -5.84
N ARG A 40 -3.32 -5.61 -6.86
CA ARG A 40 -4.16 -4.41 -6.85
C ARG A 40 -5.10 -4.40 -5.67
N ILE A 41 -5.81 -5.50 -5.45
CA ILE A 41 -6.76 -5.62 -4.35
C ILE A 41 -6.07 -5.49 -3.00
N ASP A 42 -4.96 -6.19 -2.81
CA ASP A 42 -4.29 -6.18 -1.50
C ASP A 42 -3.64 -4.84 -1.19
N VAL A 43 -2.99 -4.22 -2.17
CA VAL A 43 -2.36 -2.89 -1.98
C VAL A 43 -3.43 -1.82 -1.75
N SER A 44 -4.52 -1.82 -2.51
CA SER A 44 -5.58 -0.84 -2.35
C SER A 44 -6.28 -0.97 -1.00
N ALA A 45 -6.57 -2.21 -0.58
CA ALA A 45 -7.17 -2.47 0.72
C ALA A 45 -6.24 -2.06 1.87
N HIS A 46 -4.94 -2.36 1.73
CA HIS A 46 -3.92 -1.94 2.70
C HIS A 46 -3.90 -0.42 2.84
N ALA A 47 -3.83 0.32 1.73
CA ALA A 47 -3.77 1.77 1.74
C ALA A 47 -5.02 2.37 2.40
N ASN A 48 -6.20 1.87 2.06
CA ASN A 48 -7.46 2.37 2.62
C ASN A 48 -7.54 2.09 4.14
N ALA A 49 -7.12 0.91 4.58
CA ALA A 49 -7.11 0.56 6.00
C ALA A 49 -6.04 1.36 6.76
N GLU A 50 -4.90 1.63 6.14
CA GLU A 50 -3.84 2.44 6.72
C GLU A 50 -4.31 3.89 6.92
N GLU A 51 -5.04 4.45 5.94
CA GLU A 51 -5.59 5.80 6.05
C GLU A 51 -6.62 5.91 7.16
N GLN A 52 -7.38 4.85 7.44
CA GLN A 52 -8.38 4.82 8.51
C GLN A 52 -7.79 4.51 9.90
N SER A 53 -6.54 4.13 9.97
CA SER A 53 -5.85 3.81 11.22
C SER A 53 -4.69 4.79 11.46
N LEU A 54 -3.50 4.48 10.95
CA LEU A 54 -2.30 5.28 11.21
C LEU A 54 -2.43 6.71 10.68
N TYR A 55 -2.86 6.89 9.44
CA TYR A 55 -2.90 8.24 8.87
C TYR A 55 -4.02 9.10 9.42
N ALA A 56 -5.16 8.54 9.81
CA ALA A 56 -6.18 9.29 10.55
C ALA A 56 -5.60 9.86 11.83
N GLU A 57 -4.80 9.06 12.55
CA GLU A 57 -4.13 9.50 13.77
C GLU A 57 -3.09 10.60 13.47
N MET A 58 -2.27 10.40 12.44
CA MET A 58 -1.22 11.36 12.08
C MET A 58 -1.79 12.69 11.62
N LEU A 59 -2.89 12.68 10.86
CA LEU A 59 -3.55 13.90 10.40
C LEU A 59 -4.17 14.70 11.54
N ALA A 60 -4.49 14.05 12.65
CA ALA A 60 -5.01 14.71 13.86
C ALA A 60 -3.90 15.32 14.74
N ARG A 61 -2.63 15.08 14.42
CA ARG A 61 -1.48 15.56 15.20
C ARG A 61 -0.71 16.61 14.41
N PRO A 62 -0.55 17.85 14.94
CA PRO A 62 0.13 18.92 14.19
C PRO A 62 1.53 18.56 13.70
N ASP A 63 2.29 17.82 14.49
CA ASP A 63 3.68 17.46 14.15
C ASP A 63 3.78 16.39 13.06
N LEU A 64 2.68 15.66 12.77
CA LEU A 64 2.67 14.55 11.85
C LEU A 64 1.80 14.78 10.62
N GLN A 65 1.05 15.87 10.56
CA GLN A 65 0.09 16.15 9.49
C GLN A 65 0.73 16.14 8.09
N ASP A 66 1.89 16.79 7.96
CA ASP A 66 2.54 16.91 6.66
C ASP A 66 2.98 15.55 6.11
N LYS A 67 3.53 14.71 6.97
CA LYS A 67 3.91 13.35 6.59
C LYS A 67 2.70 12.49 6.23
N GLY A 68 1.62 12.64 6.98
CA GLY A 68 0.36 11.96 6.69
C GLY A 68 -0.21 12.36 5.34
N ARG A 69 -0.27 13.66 5.04
CA ARG A 69 -0.75 14.16 3.75
C ARG A 69 0.10 13.68 2.58
N HIS A 70 1.42 13.66 2.76
CA HIS A 70 2.36 13.18 1.76
C HIS A 70 2.08 11.72 1.40
N SER A 71 1.91 10.87 2.40
CA SER A 71 1.63 9.45 2.17
C SER A 71 0.27 9.21 1.53
N VAL A 72 -0.75 9.94 1.94
CA VAL A 72 -2.09 9.85 1.32
C VAL A 72 -2.02 10.26 -0.16
N ALA A 73 -1.25 11.30 -0.47
CA ALA A 73 -1.05 11.73 -1.86
C ALA A 73 -0.34 10.65 -2.69
N GLU A 74 0.63 9.96 -2.10
CA GLU A 74 1.32 8.86 -2.77
C GLU A 74 0.40 7.65 -2.99
N HIS A 75 -0.51 7.37 -2.06
CA HIS A 75 -1.54 6.35 -2.24
C HIS A 75 -2.40 6.65 -3.47
N LYS A 76 -2.80 7.90 -3.64
CA LYS A 76 -3.58 8.33 -4.80
C LYS A 76 -2.82 8.14 -6.10
N GLU A 77 -1.53 8.47 -6.12
CA GLU A 77 -0.67 8.27 -7.28
C GLU A 77 -0.60 6.80 -7.66
N VAL A 78 -0.43 5.91 -6.69
CA VAL A 78 -0.39 4.46 -6.91
C VAL A 78 -1.73 3.96 -7.46
N ASP A 79 -2.85 4.42 -6.90
CA ASP A 79 -4.19 4.08 -7.40
C ASP A 79 -4.37 4.48 -8.87
N ASP A 80 -3.90 5.64 -9.25
CA ASP A 80 -3.98 6.11 -10.63
C ASP A 80 -3.20 5.19 -11.59
N TYR A 81 -2.03 4.71 -11.18
CA TYR A 81 -1.27 3.72 -11.95
C TYR A 81 -2.01 2.39 -12.08
N PHE A 82 -2.64 1.92 -11.01
CA PHE A 82 -3.44 0.70 -11.07
C PHE A 82 -4.61 0.84 -12.04
N GLU A 83 -5.34 1.95 -11.99
CA GLU A 83 -6.45 2.20 -12.90
C GLU A 83 -6.00 2.22 -14.36
N GLU A 84 -4.87 2.86 -14.64
CA GLU A 84 -4.29 2.91 -15.97
C GLU A 84 -3.95 1.52 -16.47
N LEU A 85 -3.33 0.68 -15.65
CA LEU A 85 -2.96 -0.69 -16.02
C LEU A 85 -4.17 -1.59 -16.24
N VAL A 86 -5.25 -1.39 -15.49
CA VAL A 86 -6.52 -2.12 -15.69
C VAL A 86 -7.10 -1.84 -17.06
N GLU A 87 -6.98 -0.59 -17.53
CA GLU A 87 -7.54 -0.16 -18.82
C GLU A 87 -6.66 -0.51 -20.02
N MET A 88 -5.36 -0.74 -19.81
CA MET A 88 -4.43 -1.12 -20.86
C MET A 88 -4.63 -2.57 -21.29
N GLU A 89 -4.31 -2.88 -22.53
CA GLU A 89 -4.26 -4.27 -22.99
C GLU A 89 -3.07 -4.98 -22.33
N PHE A 90 -3.33 -6.10 -21.68
CA PHE A 90 -2.32 -6.87 -20.96
C PHE A 90 -1.26 -7.47 -21.88
N SER A 91 -1.60 -7.65 -23.16
CA SER A 91 -0.66 -8.12 -24.19
C SER A 91 0.25 -7.01 -24.73
N SER A 92 -0.04 -5.76 -24.43
CA SER A 92 0.75 -4.62 -24.91
C SER A 92 2.17 -4.65 -24.36
N THR A 93 3.15 -4.34 -25.20
CA THR A 93 4.54 -4.22 -24.74
C THR A 93 4.71 -3.07 -23.74
N GLY A 94 3.85 -2.06 -23.82
CA GLY A 94 3.85 -0.94 -22.89
C GLY A 94 3.32 -1.28 -21.50
N TRP A 95 2.56 -2.38 -21.35
CA TRP A 95 1.98 -2.74 -20.07
C TRP A 95 3.04 -2.99 -19.00
N LEU A 96 4.02 -3.82 -19.32
CA LEU A 96 5.08 -4.15 -18.35
C LEU A 96 5.95 -2.95 -18.03
N THR A 97 6.21 -2.09 -19.03
CA THR A 97 6.95 -0.83 -18.82
C THR A 97 6.20 0.06 -17.83
N ARG A 98 4.87 0.18 -18.01
CA ARG A 98 4.04 0.98 -17.11
C ARG A 98 3.97 0.36 -15.71
N PHE A 99 3.89 -0.96 -15.64
CA PHE A 99 3.92 -1.69 -14.37
C PHE A 99 5.24 -1.44 -13.61
N LYS A 100 6.37 -1.40 -14.31
CA LYS A 100 7.66 -1.09 -13.69
C LYS A 100 7.67 0.30 -13.05
N THR A 101 7.01 1.26 -13.65
CA THR A 101 6.88 2.60 -13.06
C THR A 101 6.05 2.55 -11.78
N LEU A 102 4.92 1.83 -11.78
CA LEU A 102 4.13 1.58 -10.58
C LEU A 102 4.99 0.95 -9.48
N ARG A 103 5.75 -0.09 -9.85
CA ARG A 103 6.60 -0.81 -8.90
C ARG A 103 7.62 0.11 -8.25
N GLU A 104 8.30 0.95 -9.02
CA GLU A 104 9.27 1.91 -8.50
C GLU A 104 8.62 2.89 -7.51
N ARG A 105 7.45 3.41 -7.85
CA ARG A 105 6.72 4.35 -7.00
C ARG A 105 6.27 3.70 -5.71
N LEU A 106 5.72 2.49 -5.78
CA LEU A 106 5.24 1.78 -4.60
C LEU A 106 6.41 1.35 -3.69
N GLU A 107 7.50 0.85 -4.27
CA GLU A 107 8.69 0.49 -3.49
C GLU A 107 9.29 1.71 -2.78
N HIS A 108 9.37 2.85 -3.48
CA HIS A 108 9.83 4.10 -2.88
C HIS A 108 8.94 4.52 -1.70
N HIS A 109 7.62 4.44 -1.89
CA HIS A 109 6.65 4.75 -0.83
C HIS A 109 6.83 3.86 0.40
N MET A 110 6.95 2.55 0.20
CA MET A 110 7.15 1.60 1.30
C MET A 110 8.46 1.87 2.04
N ASP A 111 9.55 2.13 1.32
CA ASP A 111 10.85 2.43 1.91
C ASP A 111 10.79 3.74 2.73
N GLU A 112 10.15 4.76 2.20
CA GLU A 112 9.99 6.04 2.89
C GLU A 112 9.15 5.91 4.16
N GLU A 113 8.05 5.14 4.10
CA GLU A 113 7.24 4.85 5.28
C GLU A 113 8.08 4.17 6.36
N GLU A 114 8.79 3.12 6.00
CA GLU A 114 9.55 2.32 6.97
C GLU A 114 10.72 3.09 7.57
N ASN A 115 11.39 3.92 6.78
CA ASN A 115 12.62 4.62 7.22
C ASN A 115 12.36 5.99 7.84
N GLU A 116 11.33 6.70 7.44
CA GLU A 116 11.09 8.08 7.87
C GLU A 116 9.76 8.27 8.60
N ILE A 117 8.66 7.83 7.99
CA ILE A 117 7.31 8.13 8.48
C ILE A 117 7.04 7.37 9.77
N PHE A 118 7.32 6.07 9.80
CA PHE A 118 7.13 5.26 10.99
C PHE A 118 8.02 5.72 12.15
N ALA A 119 9.26 6.11 11.85
CA ALA A 119 10.16 6.63 12.88
C ALA A 119 9.61 7.90 13.54
N ALA A 120 9.05 8.83 12.74
CA ALA A 120 8.45 10.04 13.25
C ALA A 120 7.20 9.75 14.09
N ALA A 121 6.34 8.85 13.59
CA ALA A 121 5.10 8.49 14.30
C ALA A 121 5.39 7.76 15.62
N LYS A 122 6.40 6.91 15.67
CA LYS A 122 6.80 6.19 16.89
C LYS A 122 7.17 7.12 18.04
N LYS A 123 7.71 8.29 17.74
CA LYS A 123 8.09 9.27 18.75
C LYS A 123 6.88 9.89 19.44
N ASP A 124 5.76 10.00 18.72
CA ASP A 124 4.56 10.67 19.22
C ASP A 124 3.50 9.70 19.76
N LEU A 125 3.52 8.45 19.31
CA LEU A 125 2.51 7.47 19.69
C LEU A 125 2.97 6.62 20.87
N SER A 126 2.06 6.41 21.83
CA SER A 126 2.29 5.42 22.89
C SER A 126 2.22 4.01 22.31
N ASP A 127 2.85 3.06 23.00
CA ASP A 127 2.77 1.64 22.62
C ASP A 127 1.32 1.15 22.60
N GLU A 128 0.52 1.57 23.58
CA GLU A 128 -0.91 1.24 23.64
C GLU A 128 -1.68 1.73 22.43
N ARG A 129 -1.41 2.98 22.02
CA ARG A 129 -2.08 3.55 20.84
C ARG A 129 -1.66 2.85 19.57
N ALA A 130 -0.38 2.52 19.43
CA ALA A 130 0.13 1.77 18.28
C ALA A 130 -0.53 0.39 18.16
N GLU A 131 -0.81 -0.27 19.27
CA GLU A 131 -1.54 -1.55 19.29
C GLU A 131 -3.03 -1.37 18.94
N GLU A 132 -3.66 -0.30 19.43
CA GLU A 132 -5.06 0.00 19.06
C GLU A 132 -5.19 0.25 17.55
N LEU A 133 -4.23 0.94 16.95
CA LEU A 133 -4.22 1.19 15.52
C LEU A 133 -4.10 -0.11 14.72
N THR A 134 -3.35 -1.08 15.23
CA THR A 134 -3.29 -2.41 14.63
C THR A 134 -4.66 -3.07 14.59
N ARG A 135 -5.42 -2.99 15.69
CA ARG A 135 -6.77 -3.55 15.74
C ARG A 135 -7.69 -2.89 14.71
N ILE A 136 -7.62 -1.57 14.60
CA ILE A 136 -8.43 -0.82 13.63
C ILE A 136 -8.06 -1.25 12.20
N PHE A 137 -6.76 -1.33 11.91
CA PHE A 137 -6.27 -1.78 10.62
C PHE A 137 -6.77 -3.19 10.27
N ASP A 138 -6.63 -4.12 11.21
CA ASP A 138 -7.01 -5.52 11.00
C ASP A 138 -8.53 -5.70 10.85
N GLU A 139 -9.34 -4.82 11.44
CA GLU A 139 -10.78 -4.81 11.24
C GLU A 139 -11.17 -4.23 9.88
N ARG A 140 -10.46 -3.18 9.45
CA ARG A 140 -10.81 -2.47 8.21
C ARG A 140 -10.32 -3.16 6.95
N LYS A 141 -9.16 -3.80 6.98
CA LYS A 141 -8.56 -4.37 5.77
C LYS A 141 -9.47 -5.40 5.07
N PRO A 142 -10.08 -6.37 5.75
CA PRO A 142 -10.97 -7.32 5.09
C PRO A 142 -12.19 -6.65 4.44
N VAL A 143 -12.74 -5.62 5.08
CA VAL A 143 -13.88 -4.85 4.54
C VAL A 143 -13.46 -4.13 3.27
N GLU A 144 -12.29 -3.49 3.29
CA GLU A 144 -11.76 -2.78 2.13
C GLU A 144 -11.45 -3.74 0.98
N LYS A 145 -10.96 -4.95 1.26
CA LYS A 145 -10.74 -5.96 0.22
C LYS A 145 -12.02 -6.30 -0.54
N GLN A 146 -13.14 -6.39 0.15
CA GLN A 146 -14.43 -6.66 -0.48
C GLN A 146 -14.90 -5.50 -1.35
N GLU A 147 -14.63 -4.27 -0.92
CA GLU A 147 -15.06 -3.07 -1.64
C GLU A 147 -14.26 -2.83 -2.92
N VAL A 148 -12.96 -3.16 -2.93
CA VAL A 148 -12.10 -2.94 -4.09
C VAL A 148 -12.08 -4.12 -5.07
N ALA A 149 -12.55 -5.28 -4.66
CA ALA A 149 -12.54 -6.50 -5.47
C ALA A 149 -13.50 -6.48 -6.68
#